data_87290ec1354704d63b07723e50219571
#
_entry.id   87290ec1354704d63b07723e50219571
#
_cell.length_a   1.000
_cell.length_b   1.000
_cell.length_c   1.000
_cell.angle_alpha   90.00
_cell.angle_beta   90.00
_cell.angle_gamma   90.00
#
_symmetry.space_group_name_H-M   'P 1'
#
loop_
_entity.id
_entity.type
_entity.pdbx_description
1 polymer ?
#
loop_
_entity_poly.entity_id
_entity_poly.type
_entity_poly.pdbx_seq_one_letter_code
_entity_poly.pdbx_strand_id
1 'polypeptide(L)'
;THTLEVARIARTIARGLALNEDLTEAIALGHDLGHTPFGHAGERVLDEILPGGFRHNEQSLRVVDCLEKEGEGLNLCYEVRRGILCHTGPDKAETLEGQIVRVADKIAYINHDIDDAMRGGIIYPLDIPLDISQVLGFDHGGRIDTLTLDVIQASRGQDEIRQSPACGEAMAKLREFMFEAVYYNPLAKGEESKAQDMIARLFEHYQTH
;
A
#
# COMPACT_ATOMS: atom_id res chain seq x y z
N THR A 1 -7.19 8.71 -4.65
CA THR A 1 -6.55 9.56 -3.61
C THR A 1 -5.31 8.89 -3.05
N HIS A 2 -5.38 7.60 -2.68
CA HIS A 2 -4.28 6.82 -2.13
C HIS A 2 -3.00 6.90 -2.99
N THR A 3 -3.07 6.56 -4.26
CA THR A 3 -1.95 6.58 -5.20
C THR A 3 -1.22 7.92 -5.25
N LEU A 4 -1.98 9.04 -5.23
CA LEU A 4 -1.39 10.38 -5.23
C LEU A 4 -0.70 10.72 -3.89
N GLU A 5 -1.20 10.21 -2.78
CA GLU A 5 -0.56 10.38 -1.49
C GLU A 5 0.72 9.54 -1.39
N VAL A 6 0.68 8.29 -1.85
CA VAL A 6 1.88 7.45 -1.97
C VAL A 6 2.94 8.15 -2.81
N ALA A 7 2.55 8.68 -3.98
CA ALA A 7 3.48 9.41 -4.86
C ALA A 7 4.08 10.64 -4.17
N ARG A 8 3.27 11.41 -3.42
CA ARG A 8 3.73 12.59 -2.67
C ARG A 8 4.73 12.22 -1.56
N ILE A 9 4.41 11.21 -0.76
CA ILE A 9 5.29 10.72 0.32
C ILE A 9 6.58 10.18 -0.30
N ALA A 10 6.48 9.32 -1.30
CA ALA A 10 7.61 8.68 -1.95
C ALA A 10 8.56 9.71 -2.59
N ARG A 11 8.04 10.70 -3.33
CA ARG A 11 8.84 11.79 -3.90
C ARG A 11 9.53 12.64 -2.82
N THR A 12 8.85 12.89 -1.70
CA THR A 12 9.44 13.65 -0.59
C THR A 12 10.64 12.89 -0.01
N ILE A 13 10.53 11.57 0.16
CA ILE A 13 11.62 10.72 0.62
C ILE A 13 12.76 10.71 -0.43
N ALA A 14 12.43 10.49 -1.70
CA ALA A 14 13.43 10.47 -2.78
C ALA A 14 14.22 11.77 -2.86
N ARG A 15 13.53 12.94 -2.79
CA ARG A 15 14.16 14.25 -2.73
C ARG A 15 15.07 14.40 -1.51
N GLY A 16 14.61 13.98 -0.33
CA GLY A 16 15.39 14.05 0.92
C GLY A 16 16.66 13.20 0.91
N LEU A 17 16.68 12.14 0.08
CA LEU A 17 17.80 11.23 -0.13
C LEU A 17 18.62 11.52 -1.39
N ALA A 18 18.26 12.56 -2.17
CA ALA A 18 18.86 12.90 -3.47
C ALA A 18 18.80 11.74 -4.50
N LEU A 19 17.69 10.99 -4.49
CA LEU A 19 17.37 9.92 -5.43
C LEU A 19 16.50 10.44 -6.59
N ASN A 20 16.20 9.58 -7.56
CA ASN A 20 15.43 9.93 -8.74
C ASN A 20 13.93 10.06 -8.43
N GLU A 21 13.44 11.31 -8.35
CA GLU A 21 12.02 11.60 -8.06
C GLU A 21 11.08 11.12 -9.17
N ASP A 22 11.48 11.21 -10.44
CA ASP A 22 10.64 10.83 -11.58
C ASP A 22 10.47 9.29 -11.64
N LEU A 23 11.53 8.54 -11.38
CA LEU A 23 11.46 7.08 -11.27
C LEU A 23 10.55 6.68 -10.10
N THR A 24 10.72 7.33 -8.95
CA THR A 24 9.90 7.09 -7.76
C THR A 24 8.42 7.37 -8.03
N GLU A 25 8.10 8.48 -8.68
CA GLU A 25 6.73 8.84 -9.04
C GLU A 25 6.11 7.86 -10.02
N ALA A 26 6.84 7.47 -11.06
CA ALA A 26 6.36 6.51 -12.04
C ALA A 26 6.00 5.15 -11.41
N ILE A 27 6.83 4.65 -10.49
CA ILE A 27 6.55 3.43 -9.73
C ILE A 27 5.30 3.63 -8.85
N ALA A 28 5.24 4.75 -8.10
CA ALA A 28 4.14 5.04 -7.20
C ALA A 28 2.80 5.19 -7.93
N LEU A 29 2.77 5.78 -9.11
CA LEU A 29 1.55 5.90 -9.91
C LEU A 29 1.08 4.56 -10.49
N GLY A 30 1.99 3.63 -10.73
CA GLY A 30 1.69 2.33 -11.33
C GLY A 30 1.46 1.19 -10.35
N HIS A 31 1.84 1.34 -9.05
CA HIS A 31 1.93 0.21 -8.13
C HIS A 31 0.61 -0.55 -7.93
N ASP A 32 -0.51 0.16 -7.86
CA ASP A 32 -1.84 -0.37 -7.51
C ASP A 32 -2.84 -0.48 -8.68
N LEU A 33 -2.39 -0.34 -9.94
CA LEU A 33 -3.27 -0.41 -11.12
C LEU A 33 -4.03 -1.75 -11.26
N GLY A 34 -3.48 -2.81 -10.70
CA GLY A 34 -4.09 -4.14 -10.68
C GLY A 34 -4.92 -4.45 -9.44
N HIS A 35 -5.13 -3.47 -8.56
CA HIS A 35 -5.88 -3.69 -7.32
C HIS A 35 -7.36 -4.00 -7.62
N THR A 36 -7.92 -4.96 -6.87
CA THR A 36 -9.30 -5.42 -7.06
C THR A 36 -10.31 -4.47 -6.43
N PRO A 37 -11.57 -4.44 -6.92
CA PRO A 37 -12.67 -3.86 -6.16
C PRO A 37 -12.75 -4.47 -4.76
N PHE A 38 -13.09 -3.66 -3.75
CA PHE A 38 -13.14 -4.04 -2.34
C PHE A 38 -11.78 -4.45 -1.74
N GLY A 39 -10.67 -3.98 -2.31
CA GLY A 39 -9.34 -4.14 -1.74
C GLY A 39 -8.94 -5.61 -1.55
N HIS A 40 -8.31 -5.92 -0.43
CA HIS A 40 -7.84 -7.26 -0.12
C HIS A 40 -8.96 -8.32 -0.02
N ALA A 41 -10.22 -7.92 0.22
CA ALA A 41 -11.35 -8.85 0.20
C ALA A 41 -11.58 -9.41 -1.21
N GLY A 42 -11.52 -8.55 -2.20
CA GLY A 42 -11.62 -8.95 -3.61
C GLY A 42 -10.41 -9.78 -4.07
N GLU A 43 -9.22 -9.38 -3.65
CA GLU A 43 -7.99 -10.11 -3.96
C GLU A 43 -8.04 -11.55 -3.45
N ARG A 44 -8.47 -11.77 -2.20
CA ARG A 44 -8.62 -13.12 -1.64
C ARG A 44 -9.56 -14.00 -2.47
N VAL A 45 -10.70 -13.46 -2.88
CA VAL A 45 -11.65 -14.22 -3.70
C VAL A 45 -11.05 -14.60 -5.04
N LEU A 46 -10.41 -13.65 -5.73
CA LEU A 46 -9.78 -13.95 -7.01
C LEU A 46 -8.61 -14.92 -6.86
N ASP A 47 -7.84 -14.84 -5.77
CA ASP A 47 -6.77 -15.78 -5.46
C ASP A 47 -7.30 -17.22 -5.26
N GLU A 48 -8.49 -17.37 -4.66
CA GLU A 48 -9.14 -18.66 -4.44
C GLU A 48 -9.75 -19.27 -5.71
N ILE A 49 -10.36 -18.44 -6.57
CA ILE A 49 -11.14 -18.94 -7.72
C ILE A 49 -10.34 -19.00 -9.03
N LEU A 50 -9.22 -18.29 -9.14
CA LEU A 50 -8.38 -18.31 -10.34
C LEU A 50 -7.39 -19.48 -10.31
N PRO A 51 -7.31 -20.28 -11.38
CA PRO A 51 -6.25 -21.25 -11.53
C PRO A 51 -4.88 -20.56 -11.54
N GLY A 52 -4.08 -20.75 -10.50
CA GLY A 52 -2.77 -20.12 -10.34
C GLY A 52 -2.75 -18.94 -9.36
N GLY A 53 -3.92 -18.61 -8.78
CA GLY A 53 -4.04 -17.53 -7.81
C GLY A 53 -4.11 -16.13 -8.43
N PHE A 54 -4.18 -15.12 -7.58
CA PHE A 54 -4.20 -13.72 -7.97
C PHE A 54 -3.40 -12.87 -6.99
N ARG A 55 -2.57 -12.00 -7.53
CA ARG A 55 -1.82 -11.00 -6.76
C ARG A 55 -1.93 -9.64 -7.44
N HIS A 56 -2.35 -8.62 -6.72
CA HIS A 56 -2.57 -7.28 -7.29
C HIS A 56 -1.30 -6.67 -7.89
N ASN A 57 -0.12 -6.91 -7.32
CA ASN A 57 1.14 -6.42 -7.86
C ASN A 57 1.52 -7.09 -9.21
N GLU A 58 1.27 -8.38 -9.37
CA GLU A 58 1.43 -9.09 -10.65
C GLU A 58 0.41 -8.60 -11.68
N GLN A 59 -0.82 -8.36 -11.23
CA GLN A 59 -1.86 -7.78 -12.09
C GLN A 59 -1.53 -6.33 -12.46
N SER A 60 -0.97 -5.52 -11.56
CA SER A 60 -0.49 -4.16 -11.87
C SER A 60 0.54 -4.20 -12.99
N LEU A 61 1.50 -5.13 -12.90
CA LEU A 61 2.48 -5.32 -13.97
C LEU A 61 1.81 -5.76 -15.29
N ARG A 62 0.85 -6.68 -15.22
CA ARG A 62 0.10 -7.11 -16.42
C ARG A 62 -0.69 -5.96 -17.06
N VAL A 63 -1.29 -5.08 -16.25
CA VAL A 63 -2.00 -3.89 -16.76
C VAL A 63 -1.06 -3.04 -17.59
N VAL A 64 0.10 -2.66 -17.04
CA VAL A 64 1.03 -1.77 -17.75
C VAL A 64 1.77 -2.43 -18.92
N ASP A 65 1.99 -3.74 -18.87
CA ASP A 65 2.72 -4.47 -19.91
C ASP A 65 1.85 -4.94 -21.06
N CYS A 66 0.56 -5.28 -20.77
CA CYS A 66 -0.25 -6.04 -21.71
C CYS A 66 -1.67 -5.48 -21.95
N LEU A 67 -2.25 -4.70 -21.02
CA LEU A 67 -3.66 -4.30 -21.15
C LEU A 67 -3.82 -2.86 -21.63
N GLU A 68 -2.95 -1.98 -21.20
CA GLU A 68 -2.99 -0.57 -21.60
C GLU A 68 -2.75 -0.40 -23.11
N LYS A 69 -3.19 0.73 -23.67
CA LYS A 69 -3.07 1.08 -25.07
C LYS A 69 -3.61 -0.03 -26.01
N GLU A 70 -4.82 -0.47 -25.73
CA GLU A 70 -5.50 -1.48 -26.58
C GLU A 70 -4.73 -2.81 -26.69
N GLY A 71 -3.95 -3.16 -25.67
CA GLY A 71 -3.19 -4.41 -25.61
C GLY A 71 -1.72 -4.29 -25.99
N GLU A 72 -1.24 -3.09 -26.34
CA GLU A 72 0.17 -2.86 -26.69
C GLU A 72 1.08 -2.67 -25.45
N GLY A 73 0.48 -2.28 -24.31
CA GLY A 73 1.21 -1.93 -23.10
C GLY A 73 1.88 -0.55 -23.16
N LEU A 74 2.40 -0.13 -22.01
CA LEU A 74 3.02 1.21 -21.86
C LEU A 74 4.50 1.27 -22.21
N ASN A 75 5.16 0.12 -22.43
CA ASN A 75 6.60 0.04 -22.69
C ASN A 75 7.44 0.75 -21.62
N LEU A 76 7.15 0.48 -20.35
CA LEU A 76 7.88 1.07 -19.22
C LEU A 76 9.30 0.47 -19.09
N CYS A 77 10.24 1.24 -18.56
CA CYS A 77 11.59 0.75 -18.29
C CYS A 77 11.59 -0.34 -17.20
N TYR A 78 12.65 -1.12 -17.17
CA TYR A 78 12.79 -2.26 -16.27
C TYR A 78 12.63 -1.87 -14.80
N GLU A 79 13.21 -0.76 -14.38
CA GLU A 79 13.21 -0.27 -13.01
C GLU A 79 11.79 0.08 -12.53
N VAL A 80 10.97 0.71 -13.37
CA VAL A 80 9.57 1.01 -13.06
C VAL A 80 8.78 -0.28 -12.91
N ARG A 81 8.91 -1.21 -13.85
CA ARG A 81 8.22 -2.51 -13.83
C ARG A 81 8.58 -3.33 -12.59
N ARG A 82 9.88 -3.38 -12.23
CA ARG A 82 10.37 -4.05 -11.01
C ARG A 82 9.88 -3.36 -9.74
N GLY A 83 9.86 -2.02 -9.72
CA GLY A 83 9.30 -1.26 -8.62
C GLY A 83 7.83 -1.55 -8.39
N ILE A 84 7.02 -1.60 -9.46
CA ILE A 84 5.60 -1.99 -9.41
C ILE A 84 5.43 -3.42 -8.85
N LEU A 85 6.18 -4.39 -9.38
CA LEU A 85 6.06 -5.78 -8.96
C LEU A 85 6.47 -6.00 -7.49
N CYS A 86 7.51 -5.31 -7.03
CA CYS A 86 8.11 -5.52 -5.72
C CYS A 86 7.62 -4.54 -4.62
N HIS A 87 6.59 -3.70 -4.90
CA HIS A 87 6.06 -2.81 -3.86
C HIS A 87 5.43 -3.60 -2.70
N THR A 88 4.99 -4.83 -2.95
CA THR A 88 4.50 -5.78 -1.94
C THR A 88 5.09 -7.17 -2.17
N GLY A 89 4.69 -8.14 -1.33
CA GLY A 89 5.19 -9.53 -1.43
C GLY A 89 6.58 -9.73 -0.84
N PRO A 90 7.21 -10.90 -1.10
CA PRO A 90 8.49 -11.27 -0.49
C PRO A 90 9.70 -10.59 -1.14
N ASP A 91 9.60 -10.24 -2.43
CA ASP A 91 10.71 -9.67 -3.18
C ASP A 91 10.97 -8.22 -2.83
N LYS A 92 12.23 -7.83 -2.83
CA LYS A 92 12.69 -6.45 -2.64
C LYS A 92 13.11 -5.87 -3.99
N ALA A 93 12.69 -4.64 -4.27
CA ALA A 93 13.15 -3.94 -5.47
C ALA A 93 14.65 -3.68 -5.40
N GLU A 94 15.33 -3.80 -6.54
CA GLU A 94 16.77 -3.58 -6.66
C GLU A 94 17.13 -2.10 -6.50
N THR A 95 16.23 -1.20 -6.93
CA THR A 95 16.42 0.24 -6.80
C THR A 95 15.93 0.77 -5.46
N LEU A 96 16.59 1.80 -4.93
CA LEU A 96 16.15 2.47 -3.71
C LEU A 96 14.80 3.15 -3.92
N GLU A 97 14.52 3.65 -5.12
CA GLU A 97 13.23 4.25 -5.49
C GLU A 97 12.07 3.27 -5.37
N GLY A 98 12.24 2.03 -5.82
CA GLY A 98 11.25 0.96 -5.65
C GLY A 98 11.04 0.60 -4.17
N GLN A 99 12.12 0.59 -3.38
CA GLN A 99 12.04 0.37 -1.94
C GLN A 99 11.32 1.52 -1.22
N ILE A 100 11.52 2.77 -1.67
CA ILE A 100 10.79 3.93 -1.14
C ILE A 100 9.29 3.77 -1.35
N VAL A 101 8.84 3.37 -2.54
CA VAL A 101 7.41 3.22 -2.82
C VAL A 101 6.79 2.19 -1.90
N ARG A 102 7.45 1.05 -1.65
CA ARG A 102 6.99 0.04 -0.69
C ARG A 102 6.81 0.57 0.73
N VAL A 103 7.66 1.47 1.18
CA VAL A 103 7.54 2.09 2.51
C VAL A 103 6.48 3.18 2.51
N ALA A 104 6.45 4.02 1.47
CA ALA A 104 5.47 5.09 1.31
C ALA A 104 4.02 4.56 1.22
N ASP A 105 3.82 3.45 0.52
CA ASP A 105 2.53 2.74 0.47
C ASP A 105 2.06 2.34 1.87
N LYS A 106 2.94 1.71 2.67
CA LYS A 106 2.62 1.34 4.06
C LYS A 106 2.28 2.55 4.94
N ILE A 107 2.99 3.66 4.77
CA ILE A 107 2.70 4.90 5.50
C ILE A 107 1.33 5.44 5.09
N ALA A 108 1.03 5.46 3.80
CA ALA A 108 -0.23 5.99 3.29
C ALA A 108 -1.43 5.12 3.71
N TYR A 109 -1.39 3.81 3.44
CA TYR A 109 -2.56 2.97 3.68
C TYR A 109 -2.94 2.92 5.16
N ILE A 110 -1.99 2.78 6.10
CA ILE A 110 -2.32 2.69 7.53
C ILE A 110 -2.96 4.00 8.03
N ASN A 111 -2.52 5.14 7.51
CA ASN A 111 -3.09 6.43 7.87
C ASN A 111 -4.49 6.62 7.27
N HIS A 112 -4.73 6.15 6.04
CA HIS A 112 -6.06 6.16 5.44
C HIS A 112 -7.02 5.25 6.20
N ASP A 113 -6.59 4.03 6.56
CA ASP A 113 -7.41 3.07 7.30
C ASP A 113 -7.80 3.61 8.69
N ILE A 114 -6.90 4.33 9.36
CA ILE A 114 -7.20 5.02 10.62
C ILE A 114 -8.29 6.09 10.40
N ASP A 115 -8.15 6.94 9.39
CA ASP A 115 -9.11 7.99 9.11
C ASP A 115 -10.48 7.43 8.71
N ASP A 116 -10.50 6.36 7.94
CA ASP A 116 -11.73 5.69 7.53
C ASP A 116 -12.40 4.98 8.72
N ALA A 117 -11.64 4.34 9.60
CA ALA A 117 -12.15 3.75 10.82
C ALA A 117 -12.72 4.80 11.79
N MET A 118 -12.08 5.98 11.88
CA MET A 118 -12.61 7.10 12.66
C MET A 118 -13.89 7.67 12.05
N ARG A 119 -13.95 7.85 10.72
CA ARG A 119 -15.17 8.28 10.03
C ARG A 119 -16.30 7.28 10.15
N GLY A 120 -15.97 6.00 10.14
CA GLY A 120 -16.92 4.91 10.37
C GLY A 120 -17.37 4.74 11.83
N GLY A 121 -16.77 5.49 12.77
CA GLY A 121 -17.09 5.38 14.20
C GLY A 121 -16.60 4.07 14.84
N ILE A 122 -15.64 3.39 14.22
CA ILE A 122 -15.07 2.13 14.72
C ILE A 122 -14.04 2.40 15.80
N ILE A 123 -13.22 3.43 15.62
CA ILE A 123 -12.24 3.90 16.61
C ILE A 123 -12.31 5.42 16.77
N TYR A 124 -11.78 5.91 17.88
CA TYR A 124 -11.61 7.33 18.17
C TYR A 124 -10.12 7.67 18.36
N PRO A 125 -9.71 8.95 18.25
CA PRO A 125 -8.30 9.35 18.39
C PRO A 125 -7.64 8.88 19.68
N LEU A 126 -8.40 8.78 20.78
CA LEU A 126 -7.91 8.35 22.10
C LEU A 126 -7.79 6.82 22.25
N ASP A 127 -8.32 6.05 21.31
CA ASP A 127 -8.19 4.58 21.34
C ASP A 127 -6.80 4.13 20.87
N ILE A 128 -6.11 4.95 20.07
CA ILE A 128 -4.74 4.65 19.66
C ILE A 128 -3.84 4.74 20.89
N PRO A 129 -3.08 3.69 21.25
CA PRO A 129 -2.21 3.68 22.41
C PRO A 129 -1.27 4.88 22.45
N LEU A 130 -1.14 5.48 23.65
CA LEU A 130 -0.40 6.73 23.85
C LEU A 130 1.08 6.61 23.47
N ASP A 131 1.70 5.47 23.75
CA ASP A 131 3.10 5.19 23.41
C ASP A 131 3.34 5.20 21.91
N ILE A 132 2.37 4.74 21.12
CA ILE A 132 2.40 4.81 19.65
C ILE A 132 2.28 6.27 19.19
N SER A 133 1.27 6.99 19.71
CA SER A 133 1.00 8.37 19.32
C SER A 133 2.13 9.33 19.70
N GLN A 134 2.83 9.07 20.81
CA GLN A 134 4.01 9.84 21.23
C GLN A 134 5.20 9.69 20.26
N VAL A 135 5.36 8.54 19.63
CA VAL A 135 6.44 8.29 18.66
C VAL A 135 6.05 8.75 17.27
N LEU A 136 4.85 8.39 16.80
CA LEU A 136 4.44 8.58 15.41
C LEU A 136 3.72 9.90 15.14
N GLY A 137 3.09 10.51 16.15
CA GLY A 137 2.23 11.68 16.02
C GLY A 137 0.76 11.39 16.35
N PHE A 138 0.03 12.45 16.72
CA PHE A 138 -1.35 12.35 17.22
C PHE A 138 -2.42 12.47 16.14
N ASP A 139 -2.07 13.03 15.00
CA ASP A 139 -2.99 13.24 13.86
C ASP A 139 -2.39 12.70 12.57
N HIS A 140 -3.21 12.68 11.51
CA HIS A 140 -2.85 12.17 10.20
C HIS A 140 -1.58 12.84 9.64
N GLY A 141 -1.55 14.18 9.63
CA GLY A 141 -0.41 14.93 9.09
C GLY A 141 0.86 14.69 9.89
N GLY A 142 0.77 14.75 11.22
CA GLY A 142 1.89 14.51 12.13
C GLY A 142 2.49 13.11 11.96
N ARG A 143 1.66 12.09 11.79
CA ARG A 143 2.14 10.72 11.54
C ARG A 143 2.88 10.60 10.20
N ILE A 144 2.32 11.17 9.13
CA ILE A 144 2.97 11.14 7.80
C ILE A 144 4.30 11.88 7.84
N ASP A 145 4.33 13.07 8.44
CA ASP A 145 5.54 13.88 8.53
C ASP A 145 6.63 13.18 9.35
N THR A 146 6.27 12.64 10.52
CA THR A 146 7.20 11.90 11.37
C THR A 146 7.80 10.70 10.64
N LEU A 147 6.96 9.86 10.04
CA LEU A 147 7.39 8.65 9.34
C LEU A 147 8.22 8.97 8.09
N THR A 148 7.84 10.01 7.34
CA THR A 148 8.60 10.46 6.17
C THR A 148 9.99 10.95 6.55
N LEU A 149 10.08 11.78 7.58
CA LEU A 149 11.37 12.30 8.08
C LEU A 149 12.23 11.19 8.68
N ASP A 150 11.63 10.27 9.41
CA ASP A 150 12.33 9.10 9.97
C ASP A 150 12.99 8.25 8.87
N VAL A 151 12.24 7.91 7.82
CA VAL A 151 12.77 7.13 6.70
C VAL A 151 13.94 7.87 6.02
N ILE A 152 13.82 9.18 5.80
CA ILE A 152 14.91 9.99 5.22
C ILE A 152 16.15 9.95 6.10
N GLN A 153 15.99 10.14 7.42
CA GLN A 153 17.11 10.17 8.35
C GLN A 153 17.77 8.80 8.51
N ALA A 154 16.97 7.75 8.65
CA ALA A 154 17.45 6.38 8.86
C ALA A 154 18.12 5.79 7.62
N SER A 155 17.70 6.23 6.41
CA SER A 155 18.20 5.69 5.14
C SER A 155 19.40 6.49 4.57
N ARG A 156 19.70 7.65 5.13
CA ARG A 156 20.76 8.53 4.60
C ARG A 156 22.13 7.84 4.62
N GLY A 157 22.74 7.71 3.43
CA GLY A 157 24.05 7.05 3.28
C GLY A 157 24.01 5.53 3.43
N GLN A 158 22.81 4.94 3.39
CA GLN A 158 22.63 3.49 3.38
C GLN A 158 22.34 3.00 1.96
N ASP A 159 22.57 1.72 1.74
CA ASP A 159 22.26 1.01 0.51
C ASP A 159 20.87 0.34 0.52
N GLU A 160 20.05 0.67 1.53
CA GLU A 160 18.66 0.23 1.66
C GLU A 160 17.78 1.31 2.29
N ILE A 161 16.48 1.25 2.01
CA ILE A 161 15.47 2.10 2.63
C ILE A 161 14.95 1.42 3.90
N ARG A 162 15.00 2.16 5.01
CA ARG A 162 14.63 1.64 6.33
C ARG A 162 14.02 2.71 7.24
N GLN A 163 13.34 2.27 8.28
CA GLN A 163 12.90 3.10 9.40
C GLN A 163 13.90 2.95 10.56
N SER A 164 13.90 3.92 11.46
CA SER A 164 14.60 3.75 12.73
C SER A 164 13.94 2.64 13.57
N PRO A 165 14.67 2.02 14.51
CA PRO A 165 14.08 1.01 15.38
C PRO A 165 12.84 1.50 16.12
N ALA A 166 12.84 2.75 16.61
CA ALA A 166 11.73 3.35 17.35
C ALA A 166 10.47 3.49 16.48
N CYS A 167 10.59 4.06 15.29
CA CYS A 167 9.45 4.21 14.37
C CYS A 167 9.00 2.85 13.80
N GLY A 168 9.93 1.95 13.50
CA GLY A 168 9.60 0.61 13.03
C GLY A 168 8.82 -0.20 14.07
N GLU A 169 9.21 -0.16 15.34
CA GLU A 169 8.50 -0.80 16.44
C GLU A 169 7.11 -0.18 16.65
N ALA A 170 7.02 1.15 16.65
CA ALA A 170 5.75 1.84 16.81
C ALA A 170 4.79 1.56 15.65
N MET A 171 5.28 1.47 14.40
CA MET A 171 4.49 1.06 13.24
C MET A 171 4.01 -0.39 13.34
N ALA A 172 4.83 -1.30 13.85
CA ALA A 172 4.43 -2.68 14.09
C ALA A 172 3.29 -2.78 15.11
N LYS A 173 3.41 -2.05 16.24
CA LYS A 173 2.36 -1.96 17.26
C LYS A 173 1.08 -1.31 16.72
N LEU A 174 1.21 -0.24 15.93
CA LEU A 174 0.06 0.42 15.30
C LEU A 174 -0.68 -0.53 14.36
N ARG A 175 0.06 -1.31 13.59
CA ARG A 175 -0.54 -2.33 12.72
C ARG A 175 -1.27 -3.41 13.53
N GLU A 176 -0.68 -3.90 14.61
CA GLU A 176 -1.31 -4.87 15.52
C GLU A 176 -2.62 -4.30 16.10
N PHE A 177 -2.58 -3.07 16.61
CA PHE A 177 -3.77 -2.35 17.08
C PHE A 177 -4.86 -2.27 15.98
N MET A 178 -4.50 -1.91 14.75
CA MET A 178 -5.46 -1.84 13.64
C MET A 178 -6.06 -3.21 13.29
N PHE A 179 -5.27 -4.29 13.38
CA PHE A 179 -5.81 -5.63 13.20
C PHE A 179 -6.87 -5.96 14.25
N GLU A 180 -6.61 -5.69 15.52
CA GLU A 180 -7.52 -6.00 16.61
C GLU A 180 -8.75 -5.08 16.64
N ALA A 181 -8.56 -3.78 16.53
CA ALA A 181 -9.62 -2.80 16.71
C ALA A 181 -10.49 -2.59 15.45
N VAL A 182 -9.91 -2.74 14.25
CA VAL A 182 -10.56 -2.39 12.97
C VAL A 182 -10.79 -3.62 12.11
N TYR A 183 -9.74 -4.33 11.69
CA TYR A 183 -9.86 -5.37 10.66
C TYR A 183 -10.59 -6.63 11.15
N TYR A 184 -10.54 -6.95 12.45
CA TYR A 184 -11.35 -8.03 13.04
C TYR A 184 -12.69 -7.57 13.61
N ASN A 185 -13.02 -6.28 13.49
CA ASN A 185 -14.28 -5.76 14.00
C ASN A 185 -15.46 -6.36 13.23
N PRO A 186 -16.48 -6.93 13.93
CA PRO A 186 -17.65 -7.54 13.27
C PRO A 186 -18.44 -6.59 12.37
N LEU A 187 -18.44 -5.28 12.68
CA LEU A 187 -19.12 -4.27 11.86
C LEU A 187 -18.40 -4.09 10.50
N ALA A 188 -17.07 -4.11 10.50
CA ALA A 188 -16.29 -4.06 9.26
C ALA A 188 -16.41 -5.37 8.45
N LYS A 189 -16.39 -6.53 9.13
CA LYS A 189 -16.48 -7.84 8.46
C LYS A 189 -17.88 -8.20 7.95
N GLY A 190 -18.93 -7.61 8.49
CA GLY A 190 -20.31 -7.96 8.10
C GLY A 190 -20.64 -7.70 6.63
N GLU A 191 -20.01 -6.71 6.03
CA GLU A 191 -20.18 -6.37 4.61
C GLU A 191 -19.16 -7.06 3.69
N GLU A 192 -18.04 -7.55 4.24
CA GLU A 192 -16.97 -8.17 3.47
C GLU A 192 -17.44 -9.44 2.73
N SER A 193 -18.23 -10.28 3.37
CA SER A 193 -18.76 -11.50 2.76
C SER A 193 -19.67 -11.21 1.55
N LYS A 194 -20.46 -10.13 1.62
CA LYS A 194 -21.32 -9.72 0.50
C LYS A 194 -20.49 -9.25 -0.69
N ALA A 195 -19.40 -8.52 -0.43
CA ALA A 195 -18.47 -8.08 -1.47
C ALA A 195 -17.77 -9.28 -2.13
N GLN A 196 -17.35 -10.25 -1.33
CA GLN A 196 -16.75 -11.49 -1.81
C GLN A 196 -17.71 -12.29 -2.69
N ASP A 197 -18.95 -12.51 -2.25
CA ASP A 197 -19.98 -13.18 -3.05
C ASP A 197 -20.26 -12.47 -4.37
N MET A 198 -20.29 -11.14 -4.34
CA MET A 198 -20.50 -10.33 -5.57
C MET A 198 -19.39 -10.56 -6.58
N ILE A 199 -18.12 -10.50 -6.16
CA ILE A 199 -16.98 -10.73 -7.05
C ILE A 199 -17.00 -12.14 -7.62
N ALA A 200 -17.22 -13.16 -6.79
CA ALA A 200 -17.27 -14.54 -7.23
C ALA A 200 -18.35 -14.75 -8.32
N ARG A 201 -19.56 -14.21 -8.11
CA ARG A 201 -20.67 -14.30 -9.09
C ARG A 201 -20.38 -13.53 -10.39
N LEU A 202 -19.76 -12.35 -10.28
CA LEU A 202 -19.36 -11.61 -11.48
C LEU A 202 -18.30 -12.38 -12.29
N PHE A 203 -17.32 -12.93 -11.61
CA PHE A 203 -16.29 -13.74 -12.25
C PHE A 203 -16.90 -14.97 -12.95
N GLU A 204 -17.74 -15.73 -12.28
CA GLU A 204 -18.45 -16.88 -12.87
C GLU A 204 -19.30 -16.48 -14.09
N HIS A 205 -20.00 -15.34 -13.99
CA HIS A 205 -20.79 -14.81 -15.11
C HIS A 205 -19.95 -14.57 -16.34
N TYR A 206 -18.82 -13.86 -16.21
CA TYR A 206 -17.94 -13.55 -17.34
C TYR A 206 -17.10 -14.73 -17.83
N GLN A 207 -16.95 -15.80 -17.03
CA GLN A 207 -16.36 -17.04 -17.53
C GLN A 207 -17.31 -17.85 -18.42
N THR A 208 -18.61 -17.71 -18.19
CA THR A 208 -19.63 -18.53 -18.86
C THR A 208 -20.32 -17.85 -20.03
N HIS A 209 -20.17 -16.55 -20.16
CA HIS A 209 -20.79 -15.69 -21.19
C HIS A 209 -19.76 -14.82 -21.90
#